data_caf5ad275097648be93710a3ce4d70e0
#
_entry.id   caf5ad275097648be93710a3ce4d70e0
#
_cell.length_a   1.000
_cell.length_b   1.000
_cell.length_c   1.000
_cell.angle_alpha   90.00
_cell.angle_beta   90.00
_cell.angle_gamma   90.00
#
_symmetry.space_group_name_H-M   'P 1'
#
loop_
_entity.id
_entity.type
_entity.pdbx_description
1 polymer ?
#
loop_
_entity_poly.entity_id
_entity_poly.type
_entity_poly.pdbx_seq_one_letter_code
_entity_poly.pdbx_strand_id
1 'polypeptide(L)'
;MTEQHRLDLGRRQRLGMVEAIWGEHKSVAQIARILEELNAAGELALATRITPEKATAVAALLEPAEELLLRHHPEARCLTAGCLPSADPGRGRVAVLGAGTSDLPVAAEAQLALACHGIATELVLDVGVAGLHRLLDRLED
;
A
#
# COMPACT_ATOMS: atom_id res chain seq x y z
N MET A 1 1.26 -10.88 -28.14
CA MET A 1 1.98 -9.64 -27.75
C MET A 1 2.47 -9.81 -26.32
N THR A 2 3.75 -9.93 -26.15
CA THR A 2 4.38 -9.98 -24.84
C THR A 2 4.31 -8.58 -24.25
N GLU A 3 3.38 -8.33 -23.33
CA GLU A 3 3.39 -7.11 -22.53
C GLU A 3 4.64 -7.10 -21.66
N GLN A 4 5.64 -6.40 -22.14
CA GLN A 4 6.89 -6.22 -21.41
C GLN A 4 6.68 -5.12 -20.36
N HIS A 5 6.34 -5.51 -19.12
CA HIS A 5 6.57 -4.62 -18.00
C HIS A 5 8.07 -4.71 -17.65
N ARG A 6 8.69 -3.58 -17.45
CA ARG A 6 10.08 -3.49 -17.02
C ARG A 6 10.09 -3.00 -15.58
N LEU A 7 10.31 -3.93 -14.65
CA LEU A 7 10.39 -3.61 -13.23
C LEU A 7 11.68 -2.85 -12.91
N ASP A 8 11.56 -1.86 -12.06
CA ASP A 8 12.68 -1.10 -11.54
C ASP A 8 13.16 -1.69 -10.21
N LEU A 9 13.82 -2.84 -10.26
CA LEU A 9 14.33 -3.56 -9.09
C LEU A 9 15.36 -2.76 -8.28
N GLY A 10 15.98 -1.74 -8.87
CA GLY A 10 16.91 -0.85 -8.20
C GLY A 10 16.29 0.39 -7.57
N ARG A 11 14.96 0.54 -7.64
CA ARG A 11 14.26 1.76 -7.20
C ARG A 11 14.49 2.09 -5.73
N ARG A 12 14.36 1.10 -4.86
CA ARG A 12 14.56 1.27 -3.41
C ARG A 12 15.97 1.73 -3.08
N GLN A 13 16.98 1.17 -3.75
CA GLN A 13 18.37 1.57 -3.57
C GLN A 13 18.63 3.00 -4.02
N ARG A 14 18.04 3.42 -5.16
CA ARG A 14 18.28 4.75 -5.73
C ARG A 14 17.44 5.84 -5.10
N LEU A 15 16.18 5.55 -4.77
CA LEU A 15 15.19 6.54 -4.34
C LEU A 15 14.71 6.36 -2.91
N GLY A 16 15.07 5.25 -2.24
CA GLY A 16 14.55 4.90 -0.93
C GLY A 16 13.05 4.51 -0.94
N MET A 17 12.47 4.27 -2.12
CA MET A 17 11.04 4.02 -2.30
C MET A 17 10.79 2.62 -2.83
N VAL A 18 9.79 1.94 -2.27
CA VAL A 18 9.29 0.67 -2.81
C VAL A 18 8.62 0.88 -4.18
N GLU A 19 8.58 -0.16 -5.00
CA GLU A 19 7.82 -0.14 -6.24
C GLU A 19 6.32 -0.18 -5.92
N ALA A 20 5.58 0.80 -6.41
CA ALA A 20 4.14 0.87 -6.30
C ALA A 20 3.49 0.48 -7.65
N ILE A 21 2.73 -0.60 -7.63
CA ILE A 21 2.05 -1.15 -8.80
C ILE A 21 0.65 -0.54 -8.87
N TRP A 22 0.35 0.23 -9.89
CA TRP A 22 -1.02 0.68 -10.12
C TRP A 22 -1.84 -0.44 -10.76
N GLY A 23 -2.63 -1.14 -9.92
CA GLY A 23 -3.33 -2.36 -10.30
C GLY A 23 -4.66 -2.15 -11.01
N GLU A 24 -5.20 -0.92 -11.09
CA GLU A 24 -6.52 -0.63 -11.63
C GLU A 24 -6.70 -1.17 -13.06
N HIS A 25 -5.72 -0.89 -13.92
CA HIS A 25 -5.76 -1.24 -15.34
C HIS A 25 -4.91 -2.48 -15.69
N LYS A 26 -4.36 -3.18 -14.69
CA LYS A 26 -3.61 -4.41 -14.89
C LYS A 26 -4.51 -5.63 -14.75
N SER A 27 -4.24 -6.66 -15.55
CA SER A 27 -4.88 -7.96 -15.38
C SER A 27 -4.39 -8.65 -14.10
N VAL A 28 -5.19 -9.61 -13.62
CA VAL A 28 -4.83 -10.46 -12.47
C VAL A 28 -3.48 -11.14 -12.71
N ALA A 29 -3.27 -11.71 -13.91
CA ALA A 29 -2.01 -12.37 -14.27
C ALA A 29 -0.81 -11.42 -14.28
N GLN A 30 -0.99 -10.18 -14.75
CA GLN A 30 0.08 -9.17 -14.71
C GLN A 30 0.47 -8.81 -13.28
N ILE A 31 -0.52 -8.61 -12.40
CA ILE A 31 -0.28 -8.28 -10.99
C ILE A 31 0.45 -9.44 -10.31
N ALA A 32 -0.07 -10.67 -10.44
CA ALA A 32 0.53 -11.86 -9.86
C ALA A 32 2.01 -11.99 -10.26
N ARG A 33 2.31 -11.91 -11.55
CA ARG A 33 3.68 -11.99 -12.06
C ARG A 33 4.59 -10.90 -11.51
N ILE A 34 4.12 -9.65 -11.42
CA ILE A 34 4.92 -8.54 -10.88
C ILE A 34 5.22 -8.78 -9.40
N LEU A 35 4.24 -9.24 -8.62
CA LEU A 35 4.43 -9.55 -7.21
C LEU A 35 5.46 -10.67 -7.01
N GLU A 36 5.41 -11.73 -7.84
CA GLU A 36 6.41 -12.81 -7.82
C GLU A 36 7.82 -12.30 -8.15
N GLU A 37 7.94 -11.50 -9.21
CA GLU A 37 9.25 -10.98 -9.64
C GLU A 37 9.88 -10.05 -8.58
N LEU A 38 9.08 -9.19 -7.94
CA LEU A 38 9.55 -8.32 -6.85
C LEU A 38 9.94 -9.14 -5.62
N ASN A 39 9.12 -10.12 -5.23
CA ASN A 39 9.41 -10.98 -4.11
C ASN A 39 10.68 -11.82 -4.35
N ALA A 40 10.87 -12.36 -5.55
CA ALA A 40 12.08 -13.09 -5.93
C ALA A 40 13.34 -12.22 -5.87
N ALA A 41 13.20 -10.91 -6.07
CA ALA A 41 14.27 -9.94 -5.92
C ALA A 41 14.49 -9.49 -4.45
N GLY A 42 13.73 -10.02 -3.49
CA GLY A 42 13.79 -9.63 -2.09
C GLY A 42 13.17 -8.26 -1.80
N GLU A 43 12.36 -7.74 -2.72
CA GLU A 43 11.71 -6.44 -2.58
C GLU A 43 10.30 -6.59 -2.02
N LEU A 44 9.91 -5.66 -1.14
CA LEU A 44 8.52 -5.48 -0.74
C LEU A 44 7.73 -4.90 -1.91
N ALA A 45 6.62 -5.53 -2.24
CA ALA A 45 5.71 -5.06 -3.28
C ALA A 45 4.45 -4.44 -2.69
N LEU A 46 3.99 -3.33 -3.27
CA LEU A 46 2.73 -2.68 -2.97
C LEU A 46 1.93 -2.53 -4.26
N ALA A 47 0.76 -3.18 -4.35
CA ALA A 47 -0.18 -2.98 -5.45
C ALA A 47 -1.40 -2.20 -4.96
N THR A 48 -1.72 -1.10 -5.62
CA THR A 48 -2.81 -0.19 -5.27
C THR A 48 -4.00 -0.35 -6.22
N ARG A 49 -5.17 0.16 -5.83
CA ARG A 49 -6.41 0.11 -6.62
C ARG A 49 -6.83 -1.32 -6.96
N ILE A 50 -6.78 -2.19 -5.97
CA ILE A 50 -7.16 -3.60 -6.08
C ILE A 50 -8.57 -3.79 -5.51
N THR A 51 -9.50 -4.32 -6.32
CA THR A 51 -10.82 -4.71 -5.82
C THR A 51 -10.74 -6.03 -5.05
N PRO A 52 -11.71 -6.33 -4.17
CA PRO A 52 -11.73 -7.60 -3.44
C PRO A 52 -11.70 -8.83 -4.35
N GLU A 53 -12.43 -8.79 -5.48
CA GLU A 53 -12.48 -9.87 -6.46
C GLU A 53 -11.12 -10.06 -7.12
N LYS A 54 -10.46 -8.95 -7.47
CA LYS A 54 -9.11 -8.97 -8.05
C LYS A 54 -8.08 -9.50 -7.04
N ALA A 55 -8.19 -9.10 -5.76
CA ALA A 55 -7.33 -9.61 -4.70
C ALA A 55 -7.45 -11.13 -4.54
N THR A 56 -8.67 -11.65 -4.49
CA THR A 56 -8.94 -13.09 -4.42
C THR A 56 -8.37 -13.84 -5.62
N ALA A 57 -8.57 -13.30 -6.82
CA ALA A 57 -8.08 -13.93 -8.04
C ALA A 57 -6.54 -13.91 -8.14
N VAL A 58 -5.89 -12.85 -7.68
CA VAL A 58 -4.41 -12.78 -7.60
C VAL A 58 -3.89 -13.80 -6.60
N ALA A 59 -4.50 -13.91 -5.41
CA ALA A 59 -4.11 -14.89 -4.41
C ALA A 59 -4.20 -16.33 -4.93
N ALA A 60 -5.28 -16.64 -5.68
CA ALA A 60 -5.46 -17.97 -6.28
C ALA A 60 -4.40 -18.33 -7.32
N LEU A 61 -3.84 -17.35 -8.03
CA LEU A 61 -2.73 -17.57 -8.97
C LEU A 61 -1.38 -17.76 -8.27
N LEU A 62 -1.22 -17.20 -7.06
CA LEU A 62 0.03 -17.18 -6.30
C LEU A 62 0.08 -18.26 -5.22
N GLU A 63 -0.68 -19.33 -5.36
CA GLU A 63 -0.64 -20.43 -4.39
C GLU A 63 0.70 -21.21 -4.49
N PRO A 64 1.39 -21.46 -3.37
CA PRO A 64 1.05 -21.06 -2.00
C PRO A 64 1.38 -19.58 -1.69
N ALA A 65 0.34 -18.77 -1.53
CA ALA A 65 0.47 -17.33 -1.25
C ALA A 65 1.22 -17.02 0.06
N GLU A 66 1.33 -18.01 0.95
CA GLU A 66 2.04 -17.91 2.23
C GLU A 66 3.54 -17.68 2.04
N GLU A 67 4.16 -18.25 1.00
CA GLU A 67 5.58 -18.06 0.70
C GLU A 67 5.90 -16.61 0.30
N LEU A 68 4.94 -15.94 -0.34
CA LEU A 68 5.07 -14.53 -0.71
C LEU A 68 4.71 -13.57 0.40
N LEU A 69 4.19 -14.03 1.54
CA LEU A 69 3.59 -13.20 2.59
C LEU A 69 2.57 -12.21 2.00
N LEU A 70 1.73 -12.73 1.09
CA LEU A 70 0.69 -11.94 0.43
C LEU A 70 -0.37 -11.52 1.44
N ARG A 71 -0.67 -10.21 1.48
CA ARG A 71 -1.73 -9.65 2.33
C ARG A 71 -2.64 -8.73 1.55
N HIS A 72 -3.95 -8.93 1.73
CA HIS A 72 -4.97 -8.00 1.24
C HIS A 72 -5.30 -6.98 2.33
N HIS A 73 -5.34 -5.71 1.94
CA HIS A 73 -5.71 -4.57 2.78
C HIS A 73 -6.99 -3.94 2.19
N PRO A 74 -8.18 -4.45 2.57
CA PRO A 74 -9.43 -4.08 1.90
C PRO A 74 -9.77 -2.58 2.04
N GLU A 75 -9.53 -1.98 3.19
CA GLU A 75 -9.78 -0.54 3.40
C GLU A 75 -8.92 0.34 2.51
N ALA A 76 -7.65 -0.03 2.33
CA ALA A 76 -6.72 0.65 1.44
C ALA A 76 -6.89 0.25 -0.03
N ARG A 77 -7.67 -0.78 -0.34
CA ARG A 77 -7.79 -1.39 -1.66
C ARG A 77 -6.42 -1.76 -2.24
N CYS A 78 -5.58 -2.39 -1.42
CA CYS A 78 -4.22 -2.72 -1.76
C CYS A 78 -3.89 -4.19 -1.50
N LEU A 79 -2.87 -4.69 -2.20
CA LEU A 79 -2.15 -5.92 -1.86
C LEU A 79 -0.70 -5.58 -1.52
N THR A 80 -0.15 -6.28 -0.54
CA THR A 80 1.31 -6.28 -0.30
C THR A 80 1.83 -7.70 -0.41
N ALA A 81 3.04 -7.85 -0.93
CA ALA A 81 3.80 -9.10 -0.90
C ALA A 81 5.17 -8.83 -0.29
N GLY A 82 5.56 -9.66 0.67
CA GLY A 82 6.77 -9.46 1.47
C GLY A 82 6.48 -8.91 2.87
N CYS A 83 7.53 -8.78 3.66
CA CYS A 83 7.43 -8.33 5.05
C CYS A 83 7.42 -6.80 5.13
N LEU A 84 6.39 -6.24 5.77
CA LEU A 84 6.38 -4.81 6.07
C LEU A 84 7.43 -4.52 7.16
N PRO A 85 8.25 -3.47 6.98
CA PRO A 85 9.22 -3.07 7.99
C PRO A 85 8.52 -2.54 9.25
N SER A 86 9.16 -2.71 10.39
CA SER A 86 8.74 -2.03 11.61
C SER A 86 8.94 -0.52 11.47
N ALA A 87 8.11 0.24 12.16
CA ALA A 87 8.27 1.70 12.20
C ALA A 87 9.63 2.07 12.80
N ASP A 88 10.36 2.94 12.10
CA ASP A 88 11.64 3.47 12.54
C ASP A 88 11.43 4.78 13.30
N PRO A 89 11.69 4.81 14.63
CA PRO A 89 11.52 6.04 15.42
C PRO A 89 12.32 7.24 14.90
N GLY A 90 13.44 6.98 14.22
CA GLY A 90 14.29 8.01 13.63
C GLY A 90 13.68 8.73 12.44
N ARG A 91 12.60 8.18 11.85
CA ARG A 91 11.88 8.78 10.73
C ARG A 91 10.73 9.68 11.13
N GLY A 92 10.45 9.75 12.43
CA GLY A 92 9.33 10.54 12.95
C GLY A 92 7.98 9.87 12.71
N ARG A 93 6.92 10.66 12.85
CA ARG A 93 5.51 10.25 12.70
C ARG A 93 4.82 11.12 11.66
N VAL A 94 3.88 10.56 10.92
CA VAL A 94 3.07 11.27 9.93
C VAL A 94 1.59 11.13 10.29
N ALA A 95 0.87 12.24 10.39
CA ALA A 95 -0.58 12.24 10.49
C ALA A 95 -1.18 12.31 9.08
N VAL A 96 -2.06 11.38 8.76
CA VAL A 96 -2.86 11.39 7.52
C VAL A 96 -4.27 11.86 7.88
N LEU A 97 -4.66 13.01 7.37
CA LEU A 97 -5.94 13.64 7.68
C LEU A 97 -6.92 13.43 6.52
N GLY A 98 -8.14 12.98 6.83
CA GLY A 98 -9.23 12.85 5.88
C GLY A 98 -10.41 13.73 6.29
N ALA A 99 -11.02 14.43 5.34
CA ALA A 99 -12.12 15.36 5.60
C ALA A 99 -13.41 14.65 6.00
N GLY A 100 -13.67 13.49 5.42
CA GLY A 100 -14.85 12.68 5.70
C GLY A 100 -14.55 11.18 5.69
N THR A 101 -15.51 10.39 6.13
CA THR A 101 -15.37 8.92 6.18
C THR A 101 -15.25 8.27 4.79
N SER A 102 -15.74 8.95 3.74
CA SER A 102 -15.57 8.52 2.34
C SER A 102 -14.11 8.60 1.86
N ASP A 103 -13.25 9.36 2.55
CA ASP A 103 -11.84 9.49 2.23
C ASP A 103 -11.00 8.30 2.73
N LEU A 104 -11.61 7.42 3.55
CA LEU A 104 -10.91 6.28 4.15
C LEU A 104 -10.07 5.46 3.15
N PRO A 105 -10.55 5.07 1.97
CA PRO A 105 -9.74 4.25 1.07
C PRO A 105 -8.44 4.94 0.61
N VAL A 106 -8.51 6.24 0.37
CA VAL A 106 -7.33 7.02 -0.06
C VAL A 106 -6.38 7.26 1.11
N ALA A 107 -6.92 7.60 2.28
CA ALA A 107 -6.15 7.81 3.49
C ALA A 107 -5.49 6.51 3.98
N ALA A 108 -6.18 5.38 3.91
CA ALA A 108 -5.63 4.06 4.25
C ALA A 108 -4.55 3.61 3.25
N GLU A 109 -4.70 3.93 1.95
CA GLU A 109 -3.66 3.69 0.94
C GLU A 109 -2.38 4.48 1.29
N ALA A 110 -2.52 5.76 1.64
CA ALA A 110 -1.40 6.60 2.07
C ALA A 110 -0.73 6.08 3.35
N GLN A 111 -1.53 5.67 4.34
CA GLN A 111 -1.02 5.06 5.58
C GLN A 111 -0.24 3.79 5.29
N LEU A 112 -0.77 2.90 4.45
CA LEU A 112 -0.09 1.66 4.06
C LEU A 112 1.21 1.93 3.30
N ALA A 113 1.21 2.90 2.38
CA ALA A 113 2.41 3.30 1.66
C ALA A 113 3.51 3.79 2.61
N LEU A 114 3.16 4.59 3.62
CA LEU A 114 4.09 5.02 4.67
C LEU A 114 4.60 3.83 5.50
N ALA A 115 3.72 2.88 5.85
CA ALA A 115 4.10 1.66 6.56
C ALA A 115 5.09 0.80 5.75
N CYS A 116 4.94 0.72 4.42
CA CYS A 116 5.90 0.05 3.53
C CYS A 116 7.31 0.68 3.58
N HIS A 117 7.42 1.90 4.08
CA HIS A 117 8.69 2.63 4.27
C HIS A 117 9.15 2.69 5.73
N GLY A 118 8.48 1.99 6.64
CA GLY A 118 8.81 2.01 8.07
C GLY A 118 8.53 3.34 8.76
N ILE A 119 7.52 4.06 8.30
CA ILE A 119 7.11 5.35 8.88
C ILE A 119 5.87 5.13 9.75
N ALA A 120 5.95 5.54 11.02
CA ALA A 120 4.82 5.51 11.93
C ALA A 120 3.75 6.50 11.47
N THR A 121 2.48 6.05 11.44
CA THR A 121 1.40 6.86 10.88
C THR A 121 0.20 6.85 11.79
N GLU A 122 -0.41 8.00 11.97
CA GLU A 122 -1.72 8.17 12.58
C GLU A 122 -2.74 8.56 11.51
N LEU A 123 -3.89 7.88 11.52
CA LEU A 123 -4.99 8.16 10.61
C LEU A 123 -6.10 8.91 11.36
N VAL A 124 -6.37 10.14 10.95
CA VAL A 124 -7.40 11.00 11.55
C VAL A 124 -8.44 11.33 10.48
N LEU A 125 -9.63 10.77 10.64
CA LEU A 125 -10.75 11.00 9.71
C LEU A 125 -11.80 11.95 10.32
N ASP A 126 -12.68 12.43 9.45
CA ASP A 126 -13.81 13.30 9.80
C ASP A 126 -13.39 14.65 10.42
N VAL A 127 -12.27 15.19 9.94
CA VAL A 127 -11.71 16.48 10.37
C VAL A 127 -11.78 17.54 9.26
N GLY A 128 -12.81 17.48 8.41
CA GLY A 128 -13.01 18.44 7.33
C GLY A 128 -13.29 19.86 7.81
N VAL A 129 -12.91 20.85 7.00
CA VAL A 129 -13.00 22.28 7.32
C VAL A 129 -14.42 22.79 7.59
N ALA A 130 -15.46 22.10 7.12
CA ALA A 130 -16.85 22.41 7.45
C ALA A 130 -17.19 22.21 8.94
N GLY A 131 -16.37 21.45 9.67
CA GLY A 131 -16.46 21.24 11.11
C GLY A 131 -15.09 21.38 11.75
N LEU A 132 -14.47 22.56 11.61
CA LEU A 132 -13.08 22.83 12.05
C LEU A 132 -12.83 22.50 13.52
N HIS A 133 -13.85 22.62 14.39
CA HIS A 133 -13.76 22.21 15.79
C HIS A 133 -13.31 20.75 15.95
N ARG A 134 -13.72 19.85 15.06
CA ARG A 134 -13.31 18.44 15.09
C ARG A 134 -11.80 18.25 14.87
N LEU A 135 -11.20 19.10 14.04
CA LEU A 135 -9.76 19.11 13.86
C LEU A 135 -9.06 19.73 15.09
N LEU A 136 -9.60 20.85 15.59
CA LEU A 136 -9.03 21.55 16.74
C LEU A 136 -9.04 20.68 18.00
N ASP A 137 -10.10 19.90 18.21
CA ASP A 137 -10.22 18.97 19.34
C ASP A 137 -9.15 17.84 19.30
N ARG A 138 -8.53 17.63 18.15
CA ARG A 138 -7.49 16.60 17.94
C ARG A 138 -6.05 17.14 17.94
N LEU A 139 -5.87 18.44 18.17
CA LEU A 139 -4.53 19.06 18.17
C LEU A 139 -3.69 18.73 19.42
N GLU A 140 -4.32 18.21 20.47
CA GLU A 140 -3.65 17.84 21.71
C GLU A 140 -3.21 16.36 21.73
N ASP A 141 -3.63 15.58 20.73
CA ASP A 141 -3.26 14.18 20.55
C ASP A 141 -1.95 14.05 19.75
#